data_e38493d3a12e0826b8e91a77591ef94e
#
_entry.id   e38493d3a12e0826b8e91a77591ef94e
#
_cell.length_a   1.000
_cell.length_b   1.000
_cell.length_c   1.000
_cell.angle_alpha   90.00
_cell.angle_beta   90.00
_cell.angle_gamma   90.00
#
_symmetry.space_group_name_H-M   'P 1'
#
loop_
_entity.id
_entity.type
_entity.pdbx_description
1 polymer ?
#
loop_
_entity_poly.entity_id
_entity_poly.type
_entity_poly.pdbx_seq_one_letter_code
_entity_poly.pdbx_strand_id
1 'polypeptide(L)'
;MRFTLLLVAFITPLVNATENTDWPNYASDPGSSKFAALDHINATNVQKVEVAWSWESPDNQMVKKNRKLTPWGFKSTPIKIGKTLYVSTSLGHVAAISADDGKTIWTFDTKTYADGR
;
A
#
# COMPACT_ATOMS: atom_id res chain seq x y z
N MET A 1 28.41 -14.68 -59.82
CA MET A 1 27.67 -15.24 -58.67
C MET A 1 27.51 -14.12 -57.65
N ARG A 2 26.29 -13.58 -57.50
CA ARG A 2 25.97 -12.50 -56.53
C ARG A 2 25.34 -13.14 -55.28
N PHE A 3 26.02 -13.04 -54.15
CA PHE A 3 25.47 -13.45 -52.87
C PHE A 3 24.68 -12.30 -52.27
N THR A 4 23.37 -12.46 -52.13
CA THR A 4 22.53 -11.52 -51.41
C THR A 4 22.45 -11.97 -49.96
N LEU A 5 23.08 -11.19 -49.07
CA LEU A 5 23.00 -11.42 -47.61
C LEU A 5 21.68 -10.91 -47.08
N LEU A 6 20.79 -11.79 -46.66
CA LEU A 6 19.51 -11.44 -46.06
C LEU A 6 19.72 -11.18 -44.55
N LEU A 7 19.67 -9.93 -44.14
CA LEU A 7 19.78 -9.53 -42.73
C LEU A 7 18.38 -9.67 -42.08
N VAL A 8 18.18 -10.71 -41.29
CA VAL A 8 16.96 -10.89 -40.49
C VAL A 8 17.12 -10.12 -39.20
N ALA A 9 16.46 -8.97 -39.07
CA ALA A 9 16.40 -8.21 -37.82
C ALA A 9 15.38 -8.90 -36.87
N PHE A 10 15.87 -9.48 -35.81
CA PHE A 10 15.02 -9.94 -34.71
C PHE A 10 14.57 -8.74 -33.88
N ILE A 11 13.32 -8.35 -34.02
CA ILE A 11 12.68 -7.38 -33.12
C ILE A 11 12.28 -8.17 -31.86
N THR A 12 13.09 -8.11 -30.82
CA THR A 12 12.70 -8.60 -29.50
C THR A 12 11.68 -7.59 -28.93
N PRO A 13 10.46 -8.03 -28.55
CA PRO A 13 9.56 -7.13 -27.84
C PRO A 13 10.20 -6.78 -26.49
N LEU A 14 10.36 -5.47 -26.23
CA LEU A 14 10.64 -4.97 -24.89
C LEU A 14 9.39 -5.28 -24.04
N VAL A 15 9.44 -6.36 -23.28
CA VAL A 15 8.49 -6.61 -22.21
C VAL A 15 8.84 -5.60 -21.10
N ASN A 16 8.10 -4.48 -21.04
CA ASN A 16 8.10 -3.64 -19.86
C ASN A 16 7.44 -4.47 -18.75
N ALA A 17 8.25 -5.13 -17.94
CA ALA A 17 7.79 -5.66 -16.66
C ALA A 17 7.34 -4.45 -15.85
N THR A 18 6.04 -4.26 -15.65
CA THR A 18 5.52 -3.32 -14.68
C THR A 18 6.04 -3.79 -13.33
N GLU A 19 6.83 -2.92 -12.68
CA GLU A 19 7.39 -3.22 -11.38
C GLU A 19 6.25 -3.58 -10.42
N ASN A 20 6.28 -4.79 -9.87
CA ASN A 20 5.26 -5.21 -8.91
C ASN A 20 5.52 -4.53 -7.57
N THR A 21 4.75 -3.49 -7.29
CA THR A 21 4.83 -2.72 -6.05
C THR A 21 3.83 -3.19 -5.00
N ASP A 22 3.18 -4.34 -5.20
CA ASP A 22 2.22 -4.88 -4.25
C ASP A 22 2.88 -5.37 -2.96
N TRP A 23 2.14 -5.21 -1.86
CA TRP A 23 2.48 -5.71 -0.54
C TRP A 23 1.30 -6.51 0.00
N PRO A 24 1.05 -7.72 -0.53
CA PRO A 24 -0.20 -8.45 -0.33
C PRO A 24 -0.31 -9.16 1.03
N ASN A 25 0.76 -9.21 1.80
CA ASN A 25 0.82 -9.85 3.10
C ASN A 25 1.42 -8.91 4.15
N TYR A 26 1.21 -9.20 5.44
CA TYR A 26 1.78 -8.45 6.57
C TYR A 26 3.28 -8.17 6.42
N ALA A 27 4.03 -9.14 5.90
CA ALA A 27 5.48 -9.06 5.76
C ALA A 27 5.95 -9.24 4.31
N SER A 28 5.23 -8.70 3.34
CA SER A 28 5.44 -8.76 1.90
C SER A 28 5.01 -10.09 1.28
N ASP A 29 5.48 -11.20 1.77
CA ASP A 29 5.25 -12.55 1.24
C ASP A 29 4.99 -13.56 2.38
N PRO A 30 4.54 -14.80 2.05
CA PRO A 30 4.31 -15.86 3.05
C PRO A 30 5.58 -16.27 3.83
N GLY A 31 6.76 -16.03 3.27
CA GLY A 31 8.05 -16.27 3.93
C GLY A 31 8.46 -15.15 4.89
N SER A 32 7.66 -14.07 4.96
CA SER A 32 7.91 -12.92 5.84
C SER A 32 9.25 -12.22 5.57
N SER A 33 9.64 -12.10 4.31
CA SER A 33 10.93 -11.52 3.91
C SER A 33 11.03 -10.03 4.25
N LYS A 34 9.90 -9.31 4.35
CA LYS A 34 9.81 -7.86 4.53
C LYS A 34 10.59 -7.08 3.46
N PHE A 35 10.68 -7.65 2.28
CA PHE A 35 11.47 -7.14 1.17
C PHE A 35 10.59 -6.83 -0.04
N ALA A 36 10.87 -5.72 -0.70
CA ALA A 36 10.40 -5.40 -2.04
C ALA A 36 11.59 -4.89 -2.87
N ALA A 37 11.67 -5.33 -4.12
CA ALA A 37 12.75 -4.94 -5.03
C ALA A 37 12.48 -3.53 -5.61
N LEU A 38 12.44 -2.52 -4.72
CA LEU A 38 12.19 -1.12 -5.06
C LEU A 38 13.43 -0.30 -4.72
N ASP A 39 13.87 0.56 -5.64
CA ASP A 39 15.04 1.44 -5.47
C ASP A 39 14.71 2.93 -5.66
N HIS A 40 13.42 3.28 -5.79
CA HIS A 40 12.97 4.67 -5.95
C HIS A 40 13.46 5.58 -4.81
N ILE A 41 13.56 5.03 -3.58
CA ILE A 41 14.16 5.73 -2.45
C ILE A 41 15.50 5.06 -2.15
N ASN A 42 16.58 5.83 -2.22
CA ASN A 42 17.94 5.36 -2.05
C ASN A 42 18.80 6.42 -1.33
N ALA A 43 20.07 6.11 -1.09
CA ALA A 43 20.97 6.98 -0.35
C ALA A 43 21.16 8.38 -0.97
N THR A 44 20.89 8.55 -2.26
CA THR A 44 21.07 9.85 -2.94
C THR A 44 19.85 10.76 -2.86
N ASN A 45 18.67 10.21 -2.56
CA ASN A 45 17.43 10.97 -2.56
C ASN A 45 16.60 10.86 -1.27
N VAL A 46 16.96 9.99 -0.33
CA VAL A 46 16.23 9.79 0.93
C VAL A 46 16.03 11.07 1.73
N GLN A 47 16.96 12.01 1.68
CA GLN A 47 16.85 13.31 2.38
C GLN A 47 15.84 14.27 1.73
N LYS A 48 15.37 13.97 0.52
CA LYS A 48 14.37 14.76 -0.23
C LYS A 48 12.97 14.18 -0.14
N VAL A 49 12.78 13.10 0.63
CA VAL A 49 11.47 12.46 0.81
C VAL A 49 10.58 13.37 1.64
N GLU A 50 9.39 13.64 1.13
CA GLU A 50 8.36 14.44 1.77
C GLU A 50 7.09 13.61 2.00
N VAL A 51 6.23 14.07 2.93
CA VAL A 51 4.92 13.44 3.14
C VAL A 51 4.02 13.77 1.95
N ALA A 52 3.69 12.77 1.14
CA ALA A 52 2.83 12.95 -0.02
C ALA A 52 1.37 13.23 0.39
N TRP A 53 0.88 12.53 1.40
CA TRP A 53 -0.46 12.69 1.97
C TRP A 53 -0.53 12.07 3.37
N SER A 54 -1.59 12.38 4.09
CA SER A 54 -1.93 11.75 5.37
C SER A 54 -3.41 11.34 5.37
N TRP A 55 -3.72 10.23 6.04
CA TRP A 55 -5.07 9.73 6.15
C TRP A 55 -5.56 9.85 7.60
N GLU A 56 -6.77 10.38 7.78
CA GLU A 56 -7.42 10.48 9.09
C GLU A 56 -8.36 9.28 9.31
N SER A 57 -8.07 8.50 10.36
CA SER A 57 -8.88 7.35 10.74
C SER A 57 -10.28 7.77 11.18
N PRO A 58 -11.34 7.02 10.82
CA PRO A 58 -12.70 7.22 11.35
C PRO A 58 -12.76 7.10 12.88
N ASP A 59 -11.84 6.40 13.51
CA ASP A 59 -11.73 6.30 14.97
C ASP A 59 -11.66 7.67 15.64
N ASN A 60 -11.01 8.66 15.01
CA ASN A 60 -10.88 10.00 15.55
C ASN A 60 -12.25 10.67 15.77
N GLN A 61 -13.17 10.48 14.83
CA GLN A 61 -14.53 11.03 14.98
C GLN A 61 -15.33 10.29 16.04
N MET A 62 -15.13 8.98 16.18
CA MET A 62 -15.78 8.18 17.21
C MET A 62 -15.36 8.60 18.60
N VAL A 63 -14.08 8.81 18.82
CA VAL A 63 -13.54 9.29 20.11
C VAL A 63 -14.05 10.71 20.43
N LYS A 64 -14.17 11.58 19.42
CA LYS A 64 -14.79 12.91 19.62
C LYS A 64 -16.23 12.82 20.10
N LYS A 65 -17.02 11.85 19.58
CA LYS A 65 -18.42 11.61 19.95
C LYS A 65 -18.58 10.86 21.28
N ASN A 66 -17.67 9.95 21.57
CA ASN A 66 -17.69 9.13 22.79
C ASN A 66 -16.30 9.03 23.40
N ARG A 67 -16.02 9.87 24.39
CA ARG A 67 -14.72 9.94 25.06
C ARG A 67 -14.37 8.73 25.95
N LYS A 68 -15.31 7.81 26.14
CA LYS A 68 -15.04 6.54 26.81
C LYS A 68 -14.30 5.55 25.90
N LEU A 69 -14.37 5.75 24.59
CA LEU A 69 -13.60 4.97 23.63
C LEU A 69 -12.14 5.40 23.68
N THR A 70 -11.27 4.47 23.98
CA THR A 70 -9.82 4.71 24.02
C THR A 70 -9.17 3.87 22.95
N PRO A 71 -8.80 4.44 21.80
CA PRO A 71 -8.07 3.69 20.77
C PRO A 71 -6.68 3.36 21.29
N TRP A 72 -6.27 2.13 21.12
CA TRP A 72 -4.88 1.73 21.27
C TRP A 72 -4.06 2.34 20.14
N GLY A 73 -2.76 2.43 20.29
CA GLY A 73 -1.91 2.97 19.22
C GLY A 73 -2.16 2.26 17.88
N PHE A 74 -2.11 3.01 16.79
CA PHE A 74 -2.26 2.45 15.43
C PHE A 74 -1.05 1.57 15.10
N LYS A 75 -1.24 0.25 15.08
CA LYS A 75 -0.18 -0.75 14.87
C LYS A 75 -0.43 -1.63 13.63
N SER A 76 -1.37 -1.24 12.79
CA SER A 76 -1.69 -1.98 11.58
C SER A 76 -0.60 -1.81 10.53
N THR A 77 -0.21 -2.91 9.89
CA THR A 77 0.56 -2.86 8.65
C THR A 77 -0.41 -2.88 7.49
N PRO A 78 -0.44 -1.84 6.65
CA PRO A 78 -1.30 -1.82 5.47
C PRO A 78 -0.92 -2.92 4.49
N ILE A 79 -1.94 -3.52 3.86
CA ILE A 79 -1.78 -4.36 2.67
C ILE A 79 -1.99 -3.48 1.45
N LYS A 80 -1.10 -3.56 0.45
CA LYS A 80 -1.23 -2.83 -0.80
C LYS A 80 -1.47 -3.80 -1.95
N ILE A 81 -2.55 -3.59 -2.69
CA ILE A 81 -2.85 -4.32 -3.93
C ILE A 81 -3.24 -3.31 -4.99
N GLY A 82 -2.47 -3.28 -6.07
CA GLY A 82 -2.61 -2.27 -7.12
C GLY A 82 -2.50 -0.86 -6.55
N LYS A 83 -3.54 -0.05 -6.72
CA LYS A 83 -3.61 1.33 -6.22
C LYS A 83 -4.39 1.48 -4.91
N THR A 84 -4.60 0.40 -4.17
CA THR A 84 -5.40 0.42 -2.95
C THR A 84 -4.60 -0.07 -1.76
N LEU A 85 -4.64 0.71 -0.67
CA LEU A 85 -4.18 0.31 0.65
C LEU A 85 -5.36 -0.16 1.50
N TYR A 86 -5.23 -1.32 2.13
CA TYR A 86 -6.21 -1.86 3.08
C TYR A 86 -5.63 -1.81 4.48
N VAL A 87 -6.34 -1.19 5.40
CA VAL A 87 -5.90 -1.00 6.78
C VAL A 87 -7.00 -1.37 7.76
N SER A 88 -6.61 -1.88 8.94
CA SER A 88 -7.50 -2.00 10.10
C SER A 88 -7.14 -0.94 11.12
N THR A 89 -8.13 -0.47 11.88
CA THR A 89 -7.95 0.58 12.88
C THR A 89 -8.06 0.03 14.32
N SER A 90 -7.67 0.84 15.30
CA SER A 90 -7.71 0.44 16.71
C SER A 90 -9.10 0.13 17.26
N LEU A 91 -10.15 0.80 16.72
CA LEU A 91 -11.53 0.57 17.13
C LEU A 91 -12.27 -0.43 16.22
N GLY A 92 -11.53 -1.13 15.35
CA GLY A 92 -12.07 -2.20 14.54
C GLY A 92 -12.73 -1.76 13.23
N HIS A 93 -12.42 -0.58 12.71
CA HIS A 93 -12.75 -0.28 11.32
C HIS A 93 -11.79 -0.98 10.37
N VAL A 94 -12.29 -1.26 9.18
CA VAL A 94 -11.46 -1.62 8.02
C VAL A 94 -11.67 -0.54 6.96
N ALA A 95 -10.60 -0.07 6.35
CA ALA A 95 -10.66 0.95 5.31
C ALA A 95 -9.88 0.53 4.07
N ALA A 96 -10.41 0.90 2.91
CA ALA A 96 -9.69 0.96 1.65
C ALA A 96 -9.38 2.43 1.32
N ILE A 97 -8.13 2.69 1.00
CA ILE A 97 -7.58 4.03 0.80
C ILE A 97 -6.86 4.05 -0.55
N SER A 98 -7.05 5.09 -1.32
CA SER A 98 -6.28 5.33 -2.55
C SER A 98 -4.80 5.52 -2.19
N ALA A 99 -3.93 4.72 -2.78
CA ALA A 99 -2.49 4.84 -2.57
C ALA A 99 -1.90 6.10 -3.23
N ASP A 100 -2.58 6.64 -4.24
CA ASP A 100 -2.11 7.79 -5.01
C ASP A 100 -2.31 9.13 -4.24
N ASP A 101 -3.42 9.27 -3.49
CA ASP A 101 -3.80 10.55 -2.87
C ASP A 101 -4.35 10.46 -1.44
N GLY A 102 -4.36 9.28 -0.85
CA GLY A 102 -4.81 9.05 0.53
C GLY A 102 -6.32 9.17 0.74
N LYS A 103 -7.13 9.29 -0.33
CA LYS A 103 -8.58 9.38 -0.19
C LYS A 103 -9.19 8.05 0.23
N THR A 104 -10.14 8.09 1.16
CA THR A 104 -10.92 6.92 1.53
C THR A 104 -11.81 6.49 0.38
N ILE A 105 -11.65 5.23 -0.05
CA ILE A 105 -12.52 4.60 -1.06
C ILE A 105 -13.77 4.07 -0.37
N TRP A 106 -13.59 3.33 0.74
CA TRP A 106 -14.65 2.89 1.61
C TRP A 106 -14.15 2.61 3.03
N THR A 107 -15.07 2.55 3.98
CA THR A 107 -14.82 2.07 5.34
C THR A 107 -15.89 1.07 5.73
N PHE A 108 -15.52 0.10 6.56
CA PHE A 108 -16.42 -0.86 7.17
C PHE A 108 -16.24 -0.84 8.69
N ASP A 109 -17.32 -0.67 9.43
CA ASP A 109 -17.35 -0.69 10.89
C ASP A 109 -17.73 -2.09 11.39
N THR A 110 -16.77 -2.79 12.01
CA THR A 110 -17.01 -4.13 12.59
C THR A 110 -17.78 -4.10 13.90
N LYS A 111 -17.92 -2.91 14.53
CA LYS A 111 -18.56 -2.67 15.83
C LYS A 111 -17.92 -3.42 17.01
N THR A 112 -16.74 -3.97 16.88
CA THR A 112 -16.04 -4.71 17.94
C THR A 112 -15.79 -3.87 19.19
N TYR A 113 -15.75 -2.55 19.07
CA TYR A 113 -15.67 -1.61 20.21
C TYR A 113 -16.94 -1.62 21.09
N ALA A 114 -18.08 -2.15 20.59
CA ALA A 114 -19.34 -2.20 21.33
C ALA A 114 -19.43 -3.45 22.23
N ASP A 115 -18.64 -4.48 21.97
CA ASP A 115 -18.74 -5.80 22.64
C ASP A 115 -17.93 -5.90 23.95
N GLY A 116 -17.78 -4.80 24.67
CA GLY A 116 -17.32 -4.83 26.05
C GLY A 116 -15.83 -4.61 26.26
N ARG A 117 -15.42 -3.42 26.00
CA ARG A 117 -14.18 -2.86 26.57
C ARG A 117 -14.47 -1.74 27.55
#